data_bea1379c6740fb138243a2f275d94ea3
#
_entry.id   bea1379c6740fb138243a2f275d94ea3
#
_cell.length_a   1.000
_cell.length_b   1.000
_cell.length_c   1.000
_cell.angle_alpha   90.00
_cell.angle_beta   90.00
_cell.angle_gamma   90.00
#
_symmetry.space_group_name_H-M   'P 1'
#
loop_
_entity.id
_entity.type
_entity.pdbx_description
1 polymer ?
#
loop_
_entity_poly.entity_id
_entity_poly.type
_entity_poly.pdbx_seq_one_letter_code
_entity_poly.pdbx_strand_id
1 'polypeptide(L)'
;MRDPLGRLFPNLPHSARVVLDWVITIAGAILIVLAIKQWVVNPYRIPSSSMEPTLHCARPAPGCEARFSDRVLANRFIYRFENPKRGQIIVFKTPPLAAVRCGAGGTFVKRLTGLPGDTVKEDQHGYIWIKPAGSRSFFKLNEPYIQADRRRQDTANFGKQWVVPEGFYFFMGDNRAESCDSRVWGAVPRKNLIGEVFFVYWPPNRIGFR
;
A
#
# COMPACT_ATOMS: atom_id res chain seq x y z
N MET A 1 35.20 -14.44 25.39
CA MET A 1 33.81 -13.89 25.40
C MET A 1 33.49 -13.44 26.84
N ARG A 2 33.00 -12.22 27.02
CA ARG A 2 32.59 -11.74 28.35
C ARG A 2 31.24 -12.42 28.67
N ASP A 3 31.21 -13.18 29.79
CA ASP A 3 29.99 -13.81 30.29
C ASP A 3 29.23 -12.82 31.20
N PRO A 4 28.25 -12.06 30.65
CA PRO A 4 27.51 -11.08 31.42
C PRO A 4 26.58 -11.71 32.46
N LEU A 5 26.09 -12.95 32.20
CA LEU A 5 25.21 -13.66 33.11
C LEU A 5 25.99 -14.23 34.31
N GLY A 6 27.26 -14.57 34.15
CA GLY A 6 28.11 -15.00 35.25
C GLY A 6 28.35 -13.93 36.32
N ARG A 7 28.25 -12.63 35.95
CA ARG A 7 28.32 -11.50 36.89
C ARG A 7 27.00 -11.26 37.63
N LEU A 8 25.85 -11.47 36.93
CA LEU A 8 24.52 -11.23 37.51
C LEU A 8 24.06 -12.40 38.40
N PHE A 9 24.46 -13.64 38.06
CA PHE A 9 24.01 -14.86 38.74
C PHE A 9 25.21 -15.78 39.06
N PRO A 10 26.08 -15.42 40.02
CA PRO A 10 27.29 -16.17 40.32
C PRO A 10 27.02 -17.60 40.85
N ASN A 11 25.87 -17.82 41.49
CA ASN A 11 25.50 -19.09 42.12
C ASN A 11 24.82 -20.11 41.21
N LEU A 12 24.55 -19.75 39.92
CA LEU A 12 23.95 -20.70 39.00
C LEU A 12 24.99 -21.65 38.39
N PRO A 13 24.70 -22.96 38.25
CA PRO A 13 25.57 -23.90 37.56
C PRO A 13 25.75 -23.50 36.08
N HIS A 14 26.90 -23.82 35.50
CA HIS A 14 27.26 -23.41 34.12
C HIS A 14 26.17 -23.79 33.09
N SER A 15 25.61 -25.01 33.18
CA SER A 15 24.52 -25.48 32.31
C SER A 15 23.27 -24.61 32.38
N ALA A 16 22.88 -24.21 33.59
CA ALA A 16 21.71 -23.33 33.77
C ALA A 16 21.93 -21.93 33.21
N ARG A 17 23.17 -21.40 33.30
CA ARG A 17 23.52 -20.10 32.68
C ARG A 17 23.44 -20.14 31.15
N VAL A 18 23.93 -21.23 30.53
CA VAL A 18 23.84 -21.42 29.08
C VAL A 18 22.39 -21.46 28.63
N VAL A 19 21.55 -22.23 29.33
CA VAL A 19 20.11 -22.31 29.02
C VAL A 19 19.45 -20.92 29.18
N LEU A 20 19.75 -20.21 30.24
CA LEU A 20 19.20 -18.87 30.48
C LEU A 20 19.63 -17.86 29.40
N ASP A 21 20.86 -17.92 28.94
CA ASP A 21 21.38 -17.07 27.84
C ASP A 21 20.62 -17.32 26.54
N TRP A 22 20.40 -18.59 26.18
CA TRP A 22 19.59 -18.94 25.03
C TRP A 22 18.14 -18.45 25.15
N VAL A 23 17.52 -18.61 26.32
CA VAL A 23 16.13 -18.17 26.57
C VAL A 23 16.02 -16.65 26.43
N ILE A 24 16.94 -15.90 27.03
CA ILE A 24 16.95 -14.43 26.92
C ILE A 24 17.17 -13.99 25.47
N THR A 25 18.10 -14.62 24.77
CA THR A 25 18.42 -14.29 23.37
C THR A 25 17.22 -14.55 22.46
N ILE A 26 16.59 -15.71 22.59
CA ILE A 26 15.41 -16.08 21.81
C ILE A 26 14.23 -15.16 22.14
N ALA A 27 13.96 -14.93 23.42
CA ALA A 27 12.90 -14.02 23.86
C ALA A 27 13.13 -12.59 23.35
N GLY A 28 14.35 -12.08 23.44
CA GLY A 28 14.73 -10.77 22.90
C GLY A 28 14.53 -10.69 21.39
N ALA A 29 14.96 -11.69 20.64
CA ALA A 29 14.78 -11.74 19.21
C ALA A 29 13.28 -11.75 18.83
N ILE A 30 12.47 -12.55 19.52
CA ILE A 30 11.02 -12.60 19.31
C ILE A 30 10.38 -11.22 19.59
N LEU A 31 10.74 -10.58 20.69
CA LEU A 31 10.22 -9.25 21.05
C LEU A 31 10.58 -8.20 20.00
N ILE A 32 11.81 -8.19 19.48
CA ILE A 32 12.24 -7.28 18.42
C ILE A 32 11.43 -7.53 17.15
N VAL A 33 11.27 -8.77 16.74
CA VAL A 33 10.46 -9.12 15.55
C VAL A 33 9.01 -8.69 15.71
N LEU A 34 8.41 -8.92 16.88
CA LEU A 34 7.04 -8.49 17.18
C LEU A 34 6.92 -6.95 17.17
N ALA A 35 7.89 -6.24 17.72
CA ALA A 35 7.92 -4.77 17.70
C ALA A 35 8.01 -4.22 16.26
N ILE A 36 8.92 -4.78 15.45
CA ILE A 36 9.05 -4.40 14.03
C ILE A 36 7.74 -4.66 13.29
N LYS A 37 7.14 -5.84 13.46
CA LYS A 37 5.88 -6.20 12.82
C LYS A 37 4.72 -5.32 13.28
N GLN A 38 4.68 -4.94 14.56
CA GLN A 38 3.59 -4.13 15.12
C GLN A 38 3.64 -2.68 14.64
N TRP A 39 4.84 -2.10 14.52
CA TRP A 39 4.99 -0.64 14.37
C TRP A 39 5.63 -0.20 13.06
N VAL A 40 6.41 -1.04 12.41
CA VAL A 40 7.22 -0.61 11.26
C VAL A 40 6.72 -1.17 9.94
N VAL A 41 6.54 -2.49 9.82
CA VAL A 41 6.26 -3.15 8.53
C VAL A 41 5.18 -4.21 8.67
N ASN A 42 4.18 -4.14 7.79
CA ASN A 42 3.15 -5.18 7.67
C ASN A 42 3.19 -5.86 6.30
N PRO A 43 3.12 -7.22 6.28
CA PRO A 43 2.94 -7.97 5.06
C PRO A 43 1.47 -7.95 4.61
N TYR A 44 1.26 -7.81 3.29
CA TYR A 44 -0.04 -7.92 2.65
C TYR A 44 0.04 -8.84 1.45
N ARG A 45 -1.04 -9.53 1.15
CA ARG A 45 -1.23 -10.29 -0.09
C ARG A 45 -2.15 -9.49 -1.02
N ILE A 46 -1.86 -9.49 -2.32
CA ILE A 46 -2.67 -8.82 -3.33
C ILE A 46 -3.77 -9.78 -3.81
N PRO A 47 -5.05 -9.54 -3.46
CA PRO A 47 -6.12 -10.49 -3.75
C PRO A 47 -6.86 -10.22 -5.07
N SER A 48 -6.73 -9.03 -5.67
CA SER A 48 -7.55 -8.57 -6.79
C SER A 48 -6.74 -7.96 -7.91
N SER A 49 -7.31 -7.95 -9.12
CA SER A 49 -6.71 -7.44 -10.35
C SER A 49 -6.56 -5.92 -10.44
N SER A 50 -7.10 -5.18 -9.49
CA SER A 50 -7.20 -3.71 -9.56
C SER A 50 -5.87 -2.96 -9.65
N MET A 51 -4.75 -3.61 -9.33
CA MET A 51 -3.39 -3.06 -9.41
C MET A 51 -2.53 -3.75 -10.48
N GLU A 52 -3.13 -4.62 -11.30
CA GLU A 52 -2.43 -5.20 -12.45
C GLU A 52 -2.03 -4.12 -13.47
N PRO A 53 -0.89 -4.23 -14.11
CA PRO A 53 0.14 -5.27 -13.95
C PRO A 53 1.19 -4.93 -12.88
N THR A 54 1.06 -3.81 -12.18
CA THR A 54 2.06 -3.34 -11.19
C THR A 54 2.19 -4.32 -10.03
N LEU A 55 1.05 -4.74 -9.47
CA LEU A 55 0.96 -5.78 -8.45
C LEU A 55 0.01 -6.87 -8.92
N HIS A 56 0.51 -8.11 -8.93
CA HIS A 56 -0.24 -9.25 -9.43
C HIS A 56 -1.09 -9.92 -8.37
N CYS A 57 -2.30 -10.31 -8.76
CA CYS A 57 -3.11 -11.29 -8.05
C CYS A 57 -3.01 -12.67 -8.72
N ALA A 58 -3.45 -13.75 -8.03
CA ALA A 58 -3.35 -15.12 -8.53
C ALA A 58 -4.61 -15.57 -9.25
N ARG A 59 -4.43 -16.25 -10.39
CA ARG A 59 -5.50 -17.04 -11.02
C ARG A 59 -6.01 -18.11 -10.04
N PRO A 60 -7.29 -18.51 -10.12
CA PRO A 60 -8.28 -18.21 -11.15
C PRO A 60 -9.14 -16.96 -10.86
N ALA A 61 -8.74 -16.07 -9.92
CA ALA A 61 -9.54 -14.88 -9.64
C ALA A 61 -9.67 -13.98 -10.89
N PRO A 62 -10.84 -13.37 -11.13
CA PRO A 62 -11.13 -12.58 -12.33
C PRO A 62 -10.10 -11.45 -12.53
N GLY A 63 -9.65 -11.28 -13.78
CA GLY A 63 -8.68 -10.24 -14.16
C GLY A 63 -7.25 -10.48 -13.65
N CYS A 64 -6.99 -11.57 -12.93
CA CYS A 64 -5.66 -11.90 -12.42
C CYS A 64 -4.82 -12.62 -13.49
N GLU A 65 -3.59 -12.14 -13.74
CA GLU A 65 -2.73 -12.64 -14.80
C GLU A 65 -1.70 -13.68 -14.32
N ALA A 66 -1.26 -13.58 -13.09
CA ALA A 66 -0.18 -14.38 -12.55
C ALA A 66 -0.64 -15.73 -11.96
N ARG A 67 0.32 -16.66 -11.84
CA ARG A 67 0.12 -17.92 -11.11
C ARG A 67 0.07 -17.71 -9.59
N PHE A 68 0.83 -16.74 -9.09
CA PHE A 68 0.94 -16.44 -7.66
C PHE A 68 0.65 -14.96 -7.41
N SER A 69 -0.08 -14.68 -6.31
CA SER A 69 -0.27 -13.31 -5.84
C SER A 69 1.02 -12.73 -5.30
N ASP A 70 1.26 -11.46 -5.60
CA ASP A 70 2.31 -10.69 -4.94
C ASP A 70 2.03 -10.60 -3.44
N ARG A 71 3.09 -10.76 -2.65
CA ARG A 71 3.12 -10.45 -1.24
C ARG A 71 4.03 -9.25 -1.04
N VAL A 72 3.49 -8.21 -0.46
CA VAL A 72 4.14 -6.91 -0.34
C VAL A 72 4.37 -6.53 1.11
N LEU A 73 5.38 -5.72 1.35
CA LEU A 73 5.62 -5.07 2.63
C LEU A 73 5.19 -3.61 2.54
N ALA A 74 4.42 -3.17 3.54
CA ALA A 74 4.02 -1.78 3.68
C ALA A 74 4.66 -1.15 4.91
N ASN A 75 5.30 0.01 4.72
CA ASN A 75 5.89 0.82 5.78
C ASN A 75 4.80 1.65 6.46
N ARG A 76 4.42 1.28 7.68
CA ARG A 76 3.40 1.97 8.48
C ARG A 76 3.92 3.22 9.18
N PHE A 77 5.22 3.32 9.32
CA PHE A 77 5.87 4.34 10.13
C PHE A 77 6.06 5.65 9.36
N ILE A 78 6.21 5.57 8.04
CA ILE A 78 6.56 6.71 7.18
C ILE A 78 5.60 7.89 7.33
N TYR A 79 4.29 7.64 7.39
CA TYR A 79 3.28 8.70 7.45
C TYR A 79 3.11 9.39 8.82
N ARG A 80 3.95 9.02 9.79
CA ARG A 80 4.13 9.78 11.03
C ARG A 80 5.07 10.96 10.85
N PHE A 81 5.96 10.90 9.85
CA PHE A 81 7.01 11.90 9.61
C PHE A 81 6.87 12.60 8.28
N GLU A 82 6.31 11.92 7.27
CA GLU A 82 6.18 12.44 5.93
C GLU A 82 4.72 12.54 5.49
N ASN A 83 4.47 13.44 4.55
CA ASN A 83 3.19 13.47 3.85
C ASN A 83 3.22 12.48 2.68
N PRO A 84 2.10 11.81 2.40
CA PRO A 84 1.98 10.97 1.22
C PRO A 84 2.27 11.76 -0.06
N LYS A 85 3.04 11.15 -0.98
CA LYS A 85 3.44 11.74 -2.25
C LYS A 85 2.66 11.09 -3.40
N ARG A 86 2.31 11.87 -4.42
CA ARG A 86 1.65 11.37 -5.63
C ARG A 86 2.50 10.27 -6.29
N GLY A 87 1.84 9.22 -6.76
CA GLY A 87 2.48 8.06 -7.37
C GLY A 87 2.78 6.91 -6.41
N GLN A 88 2.82 7.15 -5.10
CA GLN A 88 3.03 6.08 -4.11
C GLN A 88 1.89 5.06 -4.14
N ILE A 89 2.23 3.78 -3.95
CA ILE A 89 1.26 2.70 -3.75
C ILE A 89 0.99 2.58 -2.27
N ILE A 90 -0.25 2.78 -1.85
CA ILE A 90 -0.60 2.90 -0.43
C ILE A 90 -1.65 1.87 -0.03
N VAL A 91 -1.41 1.27 1.14
CA VAL A 91 -2.39 0.45 1.86
C VAL A 91 -3.22 1.37 2.75
N PHE A 92 -4.55 1.27 2.68
CA PHE A 92 -5.46 2.10 3.46
C PHE A 92 -6.77 1.36 3.79
N LYS A 93 -7.48 1.85 4.81
CA LYS A 93 -8.86 1.44 5.09
C LYS A 93 -9.82 2.18 4.18
N THR A 94 -10.69 1.45 3.49
CA THR A 94 -11.69 2.05 2.61
C THR A 94 -12.74 2.86 3.40
N PRO A 95 -13.30 3.91 2.79
CA PRO A 95 -14.51 4.55 3.31
C PRO A 95 -15.69 3.57 3.33
N PRO A 96 -16.68 3.75 4.22
CA PRO A 96 -17.87 2.87 4.26
C PRO A 96 -18.60 2.75 2.92
N LEU A 97 -18.61 3.81 2.12
CA LEU A 97 -19.22 3.85 0.80
C LEU A 97 -18.62 2.84 -0.19
N ALA A 98 -17.36 2.45 0.00
CA ALA A 98 -16.72 1.42 -0.83
C ALA A 98 -17.43 0.06 -0.70
N ALA A 99 -17.80 -0.34 0.51
CA ALA A 99 -18.55 -1.59 0.73
C ALA A 99 -19.90 -1.58 0.00
N VAL A 100 -20.60 -0.43 0.04
CA VAL A 100 -21.92 -0.27 -0.60
C VAL A 100 -21.81 -0.28 -2.14
N ARG A 101 -20.84 0.45 -2.69
CA ARG A 101 -20.77 0.64 -4.16
C ARG A 101 -19.96 -0.41 -4.90
N CYS A 102 -19.01 -1.04 -4.21
CA CYS A 102 -18.12 -2.02 -4.83
C CYS A 102 -18.32 -3.45 -4.33
N GLY A 103 -19.27 -3.68 -3.40
CA GLY A 103 -19.47 -4.98 -2.78
C GLY A 103 -18.28 -5.46 -1.93
N ALA A 104 -17.29 -4.61 -1.70
CA ALA A 104 -16.09 -4.94 -0.96
C ALA A 104 -15.60 -3.74 -0.14
N GLY A 105 -15.21 -4.01 1.11
CA GLY A 105 -14.68 -3.01 2.03
C GLY A 105 -13.46 -3.55 2.77
N GLY A 106 -12.93 -2.76 3.70
CA GLY A 106 -11.80 -3.14 4.54
C GLY A 106 -10.47 -2.51 4.11
N THR A 107 -9.44 -3.32 3.86
CA THR A 107 -8.11 -2.82 3.50
C THR A 107 -7.86 -2.98 2.01
N PHE A 108 -7.58 -1.86 1.35
CA PHE A 108 -7.27 -1.81 -0.08
C PHE A 108 -5.85 -1.31 -0.32
N VAL A 109 -5.34 -1.65 -1.50
CA VAL A 109 -4.07 -1.15 -2.04
C VAL A 109 -4.38 -0.44 -3.34
N LYS A 110 -4.02 0.83 -3.46
CA LYS A 110 -4.18 1.66 -4.65
C LYS A 110 -3.02 2.65 -4.79
N ARG A 111 -2.94 3.27 -5.95
CA ARG A 111 -1.98 4.35 -6.20
C ARG A 111 -2.56 5.71 -5.83
N LEU A 112 -1.77 6.49 -5.12
CA LEU A 112 -2.12 7.88 -4.78
C LEU A 112 -2.04 8.77 -6.02
N THR A 113 -3.18 9.27 -6.46
CA THR A 113 -3.32 10.07 -7.69
C THR A 113 -3.55 11.53 -7.38
N GLY A 114 -4.45 11.86 -6.43
CA GLY A 114 -4.76 13.23 -6.04
C GLY A 114 -4.38 13.54 -4.60
N LEU A 115 -3.76 14.69 -4.37
CA LEU A 115 -3.38 15.22 -3.07
C LEU A 115 -4.47 16.17 -2.53
N PRO A 116 -4.46 16.52 -1.24
CA PRO A 116 -5.39 17.51 -0.68
C PRO A 116 -5.42 18.82 -1.47
N GLY A 117 -6.62 19.31 -1.78
CA GLY A 117 -6.84 20.53 -2.56
C GLY A 117 -6.74 20.37 -4.09
N ASP A 118 -6.31 19.22 -4.60
CA ASP A 118 -6.26 18.97 -6.04
C ASP A 118 -7.65 18.84 -6.65
N THR A 119 -7.73 19.18 -7.95
CA THR A 119 -8.81 18.71 -8.81
C THR A 119 -8.26 17.64 -9.76
N VAL A 120 -8.83 16.45 -9.71
CA VAL A 120 -8.51 15.32 -10.59
C VAL A 120 -9.53 15.30 -11.71
N LYS A 121 -9.08 15.12 -12.96
CA LYS A 121 -9.95 15.03 -14.16
C LYS A 121 -9.51 13.85 -15.00
N GLU A 122 -10.46 13.11 -15.53
CA GLU A 122 -10.23 12.07 -16.54
C GLU A 122 -10.73 12.55 -17.90
N ASP A 123 -9.87 12.47 -18.95
CA ASP A 123 -10.26 12.87 -20.31
C ASP A 123 -10.89 11.70 -21.09
N GLN A 124 -11.35 11.99 -22.32
CA GLN A 124 -11.98 11.01 -23.22
C GLN A 124 -11.07 9.85 -23.66
N HIS A 125 -9.76 9.96 -23.41
CA HIS A 125 -8.78 8.93 -23.72
C HIS A 125 -8.29 8.17 -22.47
N GLY A 126 -8.91 8.43 -21.30
CA GLY A 126 -8.54 7.82 -20.02
C GLY A 126 -7.26 8.38 -19.39
N TYR A 127 -6.76 9.52 -19.87
CA TYR A 127 -5.63 10.19 -19.23
C TYR A 127 -6.10 11.02 -18.03
N ILE A 128 -5.28 11.00 -17.00
CA ILE A 128 -5.54 11.77 -15.79
C ILE A 128 -4.82 13.11 -15.86
N TRP A 129 -5.58 14.14 -15.56
CA TRP A 129 -5.13 15.52 -15.47
C TRP A 129 -5.32 16.01 -14.04
N ILE A 130 -4.33 16.71 -13.53
CA ILE A 130 -4.33 17.24 -12.17
C ILE A 130 -4.22 18.76 -12.23
N LYS A 131 -5.10 19.43 -11.51
CA LYS A 131 -4.96 20.84 -11.16
C LYS A 131 -4.58 20.89 -9.68
N PRO A 132 -3.32 21.21 -9.33
CA PRO A 132 -2.87 21.32 -7.94
C PRO A 132 -3.62 22.39 -7.15
N ALA A 133 -3.67 22.24 -5.85
CA ALA A 133 -4.17 23.28 -4.95
C ALA A 133 -3.51 24.63 -5.27
N GLY A 134 -4.32 25.69 -5.38
CA GLY A 134 -3.85 27.04 -5.73
C GLY A 134 -3.42 27.27 -7.19
N SER A 135 -3.35 26.22 -8.03
CA SER A 135 -3.03 26.36 -9.46
C SER A 135 -4.27 26.73 -10.28
N ARG A 136 -4.04 27.49 -11.38
CA ARG A 136 -5.07 27.78 -12.36
C ARG A 136 -5.12 26.80 -13.55
N SER A 137 -4.06 26.01 -13.73
CA SER A 137 -3.90 25.12 -14.88
C SER A 137 -3.84 23.65 -14.50
N PHE A 138 -4.32 22.80 -15.40
CA PHE A 138 -4.15 21.36 -15.33
C PHE A 138 -2.84 20.95 -16.00
N PHE A 139 -2.20 19.91 -15.46
CA PHE A 139 -1.15 19.17 -16.15
C PHE A 139 -1.54 17.70 -16.32
N LYS A 140 -1.10 17.10 -17.40
CA LYS A 140 -1.29 15.67 -17.65
C LYS A 140 -0.39 14.86 -16.74
N LEU A 141 -0.97 13.92 -15.98
CA LEU A 141 -0.20 13.04 -15.11
C LEU A 141 0.62 12.06 -15.96
N ASN A 142 1.91 11.94 -15.65
CA ASN A 142 2.77 10.94 -16.27
C ASN A 142 2.55 9.59 -15.57
N GLU A 143 2.03 8.61 -16.32
CA GLU A 143 1.62 7.30 -15.81
C GLU A 143 2.18 6.17 -16.67
N PRO A 144 3.51 5.96 -16.66
CA PRO A 144 4.15 4.93 -17.48
C PRO A 144 3.77 3.51 -17.09
N TYR A 145 3.22 3.34 -15.88
CA TYR A 145 2.74 2.07 -15.33
C TYR A 145 1.36 1.64 -15.86
N ILE A 146 0.63 2.51 -16.57
CA ILE A 146 -0.67 2.19 -17.16
C ILE A 146 -0.47 1.73 -18.60
N GLN A 147 -0.85 0.49 -18.88
CA GLN A 147 -0.85 -0.05 -20.25
C GLN A 147 -1.90 0.67 -21.11
N ALA A 148 -1.56 0.89 -22.39
CA ALA A 148 -2.39 1.71 -23.29
C ALA A 148 -3.76 1.08 -23.59
N ASP A 149 -3.85 -0.23 -23.68
CA ASP A 149 -5.09 -0.99 -23.85
C ASP A 149 -5.99 -0.87 -22.63
N ARG A 150 -5.46 -1.04 -21.42
CA ARG A 150 -6.20 -0.88 -20.16
C ARG A 150 -6.72 0.54 -19.95
N ARG A 151 -5.97 1.54 -20.39
CA ARG A 151 -6.41 2.93 -20.37
C ARG A 151 -7.62 3.13 -21.28
N ARG A 152 -7.57 2.60 -22.51
CA ARG A 152 -8.65 2.75 -23.50
C ARG A 152 -9.94 2.00 -23.13
N GLN A 153 -9.86 1.00 -22.29
CA GLN A 153 -11.02 0.26 -21.80
C GLN A 153 -11.80 0.99 -20.71
N ASP A 154 -11.22 2.02 -20.10
CA ASP A 154 -11.89 2.84 -19.08
C ASP A 154 -12.78 3.89 -19.76
N THR A 155 -14.08 3.62 -19.84
CA THR A 155 -15.05 4.51 -20.49
C THR A 155 -16.04 5.17 -19.54
N ALA A 156 -16.10 4.69 -18.29
CA ALA A 156 -17.18 5.07 -17.36
C ALA A 156 -17.04 6.48 -16.76
N ASN A 157 -15.81 7.05 -16.80
CA ASN A 157 -15.48 8.26 -16.06
C ASN A 157 -14.99 9.43 -16.94
N PHE A 158 -15.08 9.29 -18.27
CA PHE A 158 -14.64 10.32 -19.18
C PHE A 158 -15.32 11.68 -18.94
N GLY A 159 -14.52 12.72 -18.84
CA GLY A 159 -14.97 14.08 -18.59
C GLY A 159 -15.34 14.40 -17.13
N LYS A 160 -15.37 13.42 -16.26
CA LYS A 160 -15.62 13.65 -14.82
C LYS A 160 -14.46 14.37 -14.14
N GLN A 161 -14.80 15.14 -13.13
CA GLN A 161 -13.85 15.85 -12.26
C GLN A 161 -14.17 15.57 -10.80
N TRP A 162 -13.11 15.45 -10.01
CA TRP A 162 -13.20 15.24 -8.56
C TRP A 162 -12.32 16.26 -7.85
N VAL A 163 -12.90 17.01 -6.93
CA VAL A 163 -12.15 17.89 -6.03
C VAL A 163 -11.77 17.06 -4.81
N VAL A 164 -10.50 17.05 -4.46
CA VAL A 164 -9.97 16.34 -3.29
C VAL A 164 -10.02 17.29 -2.09
N PRO A 165 -10.83 17.04 -1.05
CA PRO A 165 -10.91 17.92 0.10
C PRO A 165 -9.58 17.97 0.88
N GLU A 166 -9.38 19.03 1.66
CA GLU A 166 -8.25 19.12 2.60
C GLU A 166 -8.25 17.95 3.58
N GLY A 167 -7.07 17.37 3.80
CA GLY A 167 -6.89 16.19 4.65
C GLY A 167 -7.35 14.86 4.02
N PHE A 168 -7.73 14.87 2.74
CA PHE A 168 -8.14 13.68 1.98
C PHE A 168 -7.19 13.42 0.83
N TYR A 169 -7.24 12.18 0.32
CA TYR A 169 -6.38 11.67 -0.74
C TYR A 169 -7.22 10.90 -1.77
N PHE A 170 -6.90 11.06 -3.04
CA PHE A 170 -7.61 10.40 -4.14
C PHE A 170 -6.80 9.25 -4.69
N PHE A 171 -7.35 8.05 -4.66
CA PHE A 171 -6.68 6.81 -5.02
C PHE A 171 -7.28 6.20 -6.28
N MET A 172 -6.42 5.68 -7.16
CA MET A 172 -6.83 4.94 -8.35
C MET A 172 -6.07 3.62 -8.46
N GLY A 173 -6.73 2.59 -9.03
CA GLY A 173 -6.05 1.37 -9.40
C GLY A 173 -5.26 1.55 -10.69
N ASP A 174 -4.20 0.76 -10.85
CA ASP A 174 -3.41 0.77 -12.08
C ASP A 174 -4.16 0.04 -13.22
N ASN A 175 -5.01 -0.93 -12.88
CA ASN A 175 -5.99 -1.51 -13.81
C ASN A 175 -7.26 -0.64 -13.85
N ARG A 176 -7.22 0.44 -14.61
CA ARG A 176 -8.23 1.50 -14.63
C ARG A 176 -9.65 1.01 -14.85
N ALA A 177 -9.84 0.09 -15.81
CA ALA A 177 -11.14 -0.43 -16.19
C ALA A 177 -11.75 -1.37 -15.11
N GLU A 178 -10.92 -2.10 -14.39
CA GLU A 178 -11.38 -3.10 -13.39
C GLU A 178 -11.17 -2.63 -11.93
N SER A 179 -10.86 -1.35 -11.73
CA SER A 179 -10.64 -0.82 -10.39
C SER A 179 -11.85 -0.09 -9.85
N CYS A 180 -12.48 -0.64 -8.82
CA CYS A 180 -13.34 0.15 -7.97
C CYS A 180 -12.47 0.96 -7.00
N ASP A 181 -12.46 2.30 -7.15
CA ASP A 181 -11.56 3.21 -6.45
C ASP A 181 -12.19 4.58 -6.16
N SER A 182 -11.41 5.61 -5.88
CA SER A 182 -11.93 6.93 -5.50
C SER A 182 -12.84 7.59 -6.55
N ARG A 183 -12.80 7.14 -7.79
CA ARG A 183 -13.75 7.57 -8.84
C ARG A 183 -15.19 7.16 -8.51
N VAL A 184 -15.35 6.11 -7.70
CA VAL A 184 -16.64 5.52 -7.33
C VAL A 184 -17.07 5.94 -5.91
N TRP A 185 -16.17 5.85 -4.92
CA TRP A 185 -16.50 6.11 -3.51
C TRP A 185 -16.00 7.46 -2.97
N GLY A 186 -15.21 8.23 -3.76
CA GLY A 186 -14.66 9.52 -3.36
C GLY A 186 -13.27 9.43 -2.69
N ALA A 187 -12.85 10.55 -2.11
CA ALA A 187 -11.54 10.67 -1.47
C ALA A 187 -11.49 9.96 -0.12
N VAL A 188 -10.29 9.55 0.29
CA VAL A 188 -9.99 8.79 1.51
C VAL A 188 -9.33 9.72 2.52
N PRO A 189 -9.82 9.79 3.78
CA PRO A 189 -9.23 10.67 4.80
C PRO A 189 -7.84 10.15 5.24
N ARG A 190 -6.93 11.08 5.59
CA ARG A 190 -5.56 10.77 6.03
C ARG A 190 -5.49 9.70 7.13
N LYS A 191 -6.42 9.74 8.08
CA LYS A 191 -6.47 8.77 9.21
C LYS A 191 -6.65 7.32 8.78
N ASN A 192 -7.13 7.10 7.56
CA ASN A 192 -7.35 5.76 7.01
C ASN A 192 -6.08 5.18 6.36
N LEU A 193 -5.04 6.00 6.12
CA LEU A 193 -3.79 5.53 5.52
C LEU A 193 -3.06 4.63 6.50
N ILE A 194 -2.61 3.47 6.01
CA ILE A 194 -1.91 2.47 6.81
C ILE A 194 -0.41 2.55 6.55
N GLY A 195 0.01 2.57 5.28
CA GLY A 195 1.42 2.61 4.94
C GLY A 195 1.69 2.52 3.45
N GLU A 196 2.91 2.90 3.05
CA GLU A 196 3.40 2.79 1.69
C GLU A 196 3.90 1.38 1.39
N VAL A 197 3.47 0.81 0.26
CA VAL A 197 4.05 -0.41 -0.29
C VAL A 197 5.40 -0.08 -0.89
N PHE A 198 6.46 -0.63 -0.33
CA PHE A 198 7.83 -0.33 -0.78
C PHE A 198 8.57 -1.55 -1.32
N PHE A 199 8.11 -2.77 -1.02
CA PHE A 199 8.82 -3.99 -1.38
C PHE A 199 7.87 -5.15 -1.68
N VAL A 200 8.14 -5.89 -2.75
CA VAL A 200 7.54 -7.19 -3.05
C VAL A 200 8.51 -8.27 -2.62
N TYR A 201 8.11 -9.16 -1.71
CA TYR A 201 8.98 -10.24 -1.19
C TYR A 201 8.60 -11.63 -1.73
N TRP A 202 7.51 -11.75 -2.45
CA TRP A 202 7.03 -12.97 -3.09
C TRP A 202 6.17 -12.63 -4.31
N PRO A 203 6.22 -13.39 -5.40
CA PRO A 203 7.03 -14.60 -5.68
C PRO A 203 8.50 -14.27 -6.00
N PRO A 204 9.41 -15.28 -5.99
CA PRO A 204 10.86 -15.05 -6.15
C PRO A 204 11.28 -14.26 -7.39
N ASN A 205 10.58 -14.45 -8.51
CA ASN A 205 10.84 -13.75 -9.77
C ASN A 205 10.34 -12.28 -9.79
N ARG A 206 9.70 -11.81 -8.73
CA ARG A 206 9.15 -10.45 -8.61
C ARG A 206 9.68 -9.68 -7.41
N ILE A 207 10.61 -10.27 -6.67
CA ILE A 207 11.24 -9.61 -5.51
C ILE A 207 11.88 -8.30 -5.95
N GLY A 208 11.54 -7.19 -5.26
CA GLY A 208 12.13 -5.87 -5.54
C GLY A 208 11.36 -4.72 -4.91
N PHE A 209 11.97 -3.55 -4.95
CA PHE A 209 11.36 -2.29 -4.52
C PHE A 209 10.30 -1.80 -5.50
N ARG A 210 9.36 -0.99 -4.98
CA ARG A 210 8.26 -0.42 -5.75
C ARG A 210 8.16 1.10 -5.53
#